data_07434a13de0ad7acccb0965393d30c1c
#
_entry.id   07434a13de0ad7acccb0965393d30c1c
#
_cell.length_a   1.000
_cell.length_b   1.000
_cell.length_c   1.000
_cell.angle_alpha   90.00
_cell.angle_beta   90.00
_cell.angle_gamma   90.00
#
_symmetry.space_group_name_H-M   'P 1'
#
loop_
_entity.id
_entity.type
_entity.pdbx_description
1 polymer ?
#
loop_
_entity_poly.entity_id
_entity_poly.type
_entity_poly.pdbx_seq_one_letter_code
_entity_poly.pdbx_strand_id
1 'polypeptide(L)'
;MKKILFITGTRADYGKIKPLLLELEQSEDFEVHIYVSGMHLIEKFGLTYREVLHDGYKNVYIDFSQANKGIMSYDLGNIICDLTGYIEHVKPDMLVVHGDRIDALAGAVVGALNNIKVAHIEGGELSGTIDESIRHAITKFAHIHMVCNDEAKNRLIQLGEDRNHIYVIGSPDIDIMLSNTLPSLKDTK
;
A
#
# COMPACT_ATOMS: atom_id res chain seq x y z
N MET A 1 -5.32 19.94 7.66
CA MET A 1 -5.38 18.47 7.40
C MET A 1 -4.14 18.04 6.63
N LYS A 2 -3.54 16.91 6.98
CA LYS A 2 -2.44 16.29 6.25
C LYS A 2 -2.99 15.30 5.23
N LYS A 3 -2.50 15.36 4.01
CA LYS A 3 -2.95 14.46 2.93
C LYS A 3 -2.13 13.17 2.94
N ILE A 4 -2.80 12.05 3.15
CA ILE A 4 -2.18 10.71 3.16
C ILE A 4 -2.67 9.95 1.94
N LEU A 5 -1.75 9.57 1.06
CA LEU A 5 -2.05 8.81 -0.14
C LEU A 5 -1.68 7.35 0.04
N PHE A 6 -2.67 6.48 0.01
CA PHE A 6 -2.49 5.03 -0.01
C PHE A 6 -2.45 4.51 -1.44
N ILE A 7 -1.54 3.56 -1.70
CA ILE A 7 -1.43 2.90 -2.99
C ILE A 7 -1.80 1.44 -2.82
N THR A 8 -2.72 0.96 -3.65
CA THR A 8 -3.17 -0.43 -3.64
C THR A 8 -3.21 -1.01 -5.05
N GLY A 9 -2.61 -2.18 -5.23
CA GLY A 9 -2.54 -2.90 -6.50
C GLY A 9 -3.33 -4.20 -6.52
N THR A 10 -3.73 -4.72 -5.34
CA THR A 10 -4.44 -6.00 -5.23
C THR A 10 -5.48 -5.97 -4.13
N ARG A 11 -6.46 -6.88 -4.24
CA ARG A 11 -7.45 -7.08 -3.18
C ARG A 11 -6.81 -7.48 -1.84
N ALA A 12 -5.70 -8.22 -1.89
CA ALA A 12 -5.02 -8.69 -0.69
C ALA A 12 -4.38 -7.54 0.10
N ASP A 13 -3.67 -6.62 -0.58
CA ASP A 13 -3.09 -5.46 0.09
C ASP A 13 -4.16 -4.46 0.54
N TYR A 14 -5.20 -4.25 -0.28
CA TYR A 14 -6.34 -3.41 0.09
C TYR A 14 -7.01 -3.87 1.38
N GLY A 15 -7.27 -5.17 1.50
CA GLY A 15 -7.82 -5.75 2.73
C GLY A 15 -7.00 -5.40 3.96
N LYS A 16 -5.67 -5.47 3.86
CA LYS A 16 -4.75 -5.20 4.97
C LYS A 16 -4.65 -3.72 5.35
N ILE A 17 -4.74 -2.81 4.38
CA ILE A 17 -4.70 -1.37 4.67
C ILE A 17 -6.05 -0.81 5.11
N LYS A 18 -7.14 -1.53 4.89
CA LYS A 18 -8.51 -1.07 5.20
C LYS A 18 -8.73 -0.63 6.64
N PRO A 19 -8.25 -1.32 7.68
CA PRO A 19 -8.36 -0.84 9.06
C PRO A 19 -7.72 0.54 9.26
N LEU A 20 -6.56 0.78 8.66
CA LEU A 20 -5.88 2.07 8.75
C LEU A 20 -6.64 3.18 8.00
N LEU A 21 -7.21 2.85 6.84
CA LEU A 21 -8.05 3.78 6.09
C LEU A 21 -9.26 4.21 6.90
N LEU A 22 -9.94 3.28 7.56
CA LEU A 22 -11.12 3.55 8.38
C LEU A 22 -10.80 4.46 9.57
N GLU A 23 -9.68 4.24 10.26
CA GLU A 23 -9.24 5.07 11.38
C GLU A 23 -8.88 6.49 10.94
N LEU A 24 -8.17 6.62 9.82
CA LEU A 24 -7.76 7.92 9.29
C LEU A 24 -8.94 8.74 8.75
N GLU A 25 -9.93 8.11 8.12
CA GLU A 25 -11.15 8.78 7.64
C GLU A 25 -11.99 9.37 8.78
N GLN A 26 -11.89 8.83 10.00
CA GLN A 26 -12.58 9.35 11.19
C GLN A 26 -11.87 10.54 11.83
N SER A 27 -10.62 10.79 11.45
CA SER A 27 -9.80 11.87 12.03
C SER A 27 -9.97 13.17 11.22
N GLU A 28 -10.18 14.28 11.93
CA GLU A 28 -10.20 15.61 11.32
C GLU A 28 -8.81 16.12 10.93
N ASP A 29 -7.73 15.44 11.35
CA ASP A 29 -6.35 15.83 11.07
C ASP A 29 -5.88 15.37 9.70
N PHE A 30 -6.54 14.36 9.11
CA PHE A 30 -6.10 13.71 7.87
C PHE A 30 -7.14 13.81 6.75
N GLU A 31 -6.64 13.90 5.53
CA GLU A 31 -7.40 13.75 4.28
C GLU A 31 -6.85 12.51 3.57
N VAL A 32 -7.66 11.46 3.50
CA VAL A 32 -7.26 10.18 2.90
C VAL A 32 -7.49 10.23 1.39
N HIS A 33 -6.49 9.78 0.66
CA HIS A 33 -6.54 9.54 -0.78
C HIS A 33 -6.15 8.09 -1.06
N ILE A 34 -6.80 7.45 -2.04
CA ILE A 34 -6.52 6.08 -2.45
C ILE A 34 -6.23 6.05 -3.95
N TYR A 35 -5.04 5.60 -4.32
CA TYR A 35 -4.66 5.32 -5.70
C TYR A 35 -4.77 3.82 -5.95
N VAL A 36 -5.63 3.45 -6.89
CA VAL A 36 -5.96 2.05 -7.21
C VAL A 36 -5.38 1.68 -8.56
N SER A 37 -4.56 0.65 -8.61
CA SER A 37 -3.83 0.22 -9.81
C SER A 37 -3.78 -1.31 -9.95
N GLY A 38 -2.94 -1.80 -10.79
CA GLY A 38 -2.50 -3.19 -10.89
C GLY A 38 -3.62 -4.21 -11.09
N MET A 39 -3.60 -5.26 -10.29
CA MET A 39 -4.53 -6.38 -10.40
C MET A 39 -5.99 -6.01 -10.11
N HIS A 40 -6.24 -4.89 -9.43
CA HIS A 40 -7.59 -4.38 -9.22
C HIS A 40 -8.34 -4.12 -10.52
N LEU A 41 -7.63 -3.83 -11.61
CA LEU A 41 -8.19 -3.45 -12.91
C LEU A 41 -8.31 -4.62 -13.90
N ILE A 42 -7.88 -5.80 -13.48
CA ILE A 42 -7.84 -6.97 -14.37
C ILE A 42 -9.11 -7.83 -14.16
N GLU A 43 -9.85 -8.06 -15.24
CA GLU A 43 -11.11 -8.81 -15.22
C GLU A 43 -10.94 -10.23 -14.63
N LYS A 44 -9.83 -10.90 -14.96
CA LYS A 44 -9.49 -12.22 -14.43
C LYS A 44 -9.47 -12.27 -12.90
N PHE A 45 -9.19 -11.16 -12.23
CA PHE A 45 -9.14 -11.03 -10.78
C PHE A 45 -10.40 -10.38 -10.19
N GLY A 46 -11.47 -10.22 -11.00
CA GLY A 46 -12.79 -9.79 -10.56
C GLY A 46 -13.02 -8.28 -10.51
N LEU A 47 -12.14 -7.46 -11.12
CA LEU A 47 -12.26 -6.00 -11.15
C LEU A 47 -12.49 -5.41 -9.75
N THR A 48 -11.62 -5.78 -8.82
CA THR A 48 -11.78 -5.50 -7.38
C THR A 48 -11.67 -4.02 -7.00
N TYR A 49 -11.33 -3.12 -7.93
CA TYR A 49 -11.49 -1.68 -7.74
C TYR A 49 -12.93 -1.30 -7.35
N ARG A 50 -13.92 -2.11 -7.74
CA ARG A 50 -15.33 -1.90 -7.38
C ARG A 50 -15.57 -2.05 -5.88
N GLU A 51 -14.80 -2.89 -5.19
CA GLU A 51 -14.86 -3.03 -3.74
C GLU A 51 -14.39 -1.73 -3.08
N VAL A 52 -13.29 -1.14 -3.58
CA VAL A 52 -12.78 0.14 -3.08
C VAL A 52 -13.80 1.26 -3.23
N LEU A 53 -14.47 1.33 -4.39
CA LEU A 53 -15.53 2.31 -4.63
C LEU A 53 -16.75 2.08 -3.74
N HIS A 54 -17.11 0.83 -3.51
CA HIS A 54 -18.28 0.46 -2.69
C HIS A 54 -18.09 0.86 -1.22
N ASP A 55 -16.85 0.87 -0.73
CA ASP A 55 -16.54 1.29 0.65
C ASP A 55 -16.75 2.79 0.90
N GLY A 56 -16.93 3.60 -0.15
CA GLY A 56 -17.45 4.97 -0.06
C GLY A 56 -16.44 6.04 0.36
N TYR A 57 -15.13 5.79 0.24
CA TYR A 57 -14.09 6.81 0.48
C TYR A 57 -14.24 8.01 -0.46
N LYS A 58 -13.94 9.21 0.05
CA LYS A 58 -14.15 10.47 -0.70
C LYS A 58 -13.21 10.65 -1.87
N ASN A 59 -11.93 10.30 -1.70
CA ASN A 59 -10.88 10.58 -2.68
C ASN A 59 -10.27 9.28 -3.20
N VAL A 60 -10.96 8.62 -4.13
CA VAL A 60 -10.48 7.41 -4.80
C VAL A 60 -10.12 7.74 -6.23
N TYR A 61 -8.90 7.47 -6.64
CA TYR A 61 -8.45 7.55 -8.02
C TYR A 61 -8.16 6.15 -8.56
N ILE A 62 -8.74 5.82 -9.71
CA ILE A 62 -8.55 4.54 -10.37
C ILE A 62 -7.76 4.79 -11.65
N ASP A 63 -6.59 4.19 -11.72
CA ASP A 63 -5.69 4.33 -12.86
C ASP A 63 -6.10 3.41 -14.02
N PHE A 64 -7.09 3.83 -14.77
CA PHE A 64 -7.56 3.10 -15.96
C PHE A 64 -6.60 3.21 -17.16
N SER A 65 -5.53 3.99 -17.08
CA SER A 65 -4.55 4.13 -18.17
C SER A 65 -3.62 2.92 -18.28
N GLN A 66 -3.59 2.06 -17.28
CA GLN A 66 -2.71 0.89 -17.23
C GLN A 66 -3.06 -0.13 -18.31
N ALA A 67 -2.09 -0.40 -19.16
CA ALA A 67 -2.21 -1.41 -20.20
C ALA A 67 -2.05 -2.85 -19.71
N ASN A 68 -1.75 -3.11 -18.42
CA ASN A 68 -1.55 -4.41 -17.75
C ASN A 68 -1.08 -5.52 -18.72
N LYS A 69 0.11 -5.33 -19.29
CA LYS A 69 0.65 -6.28 -20.29
C LYS A 69 1.17 -7.57 -19.66
N GLY A 70 1.21 -7.64 -18.33
CA GLY A 70 1.77 -8.77 -17.60
C GLY A 70 3.30 -8.82 -17.66
N ILE A 71 3.94 -7.72 -18.06
CA ILE A 71 5.39 -7.54 -18.03
C ILE A 71 5.69 -6.58 -16.88
N MET A 72 6.17 -7.12 -15.76
CA MET A 72 6.35 -6.39 -14.50
C MET A 72 7.11 -5.06 -14.67
N SER A 73 8.18 -5.03 -15.45
CA SER A 73 8.97 -3.82 -15.65
C SER A 73 8.25 -2.76 -16.47
N TYR A 74 7.43 -3.18 -17.43
CA TYR A 74 6.61 -2.27 -18.23
C TYR A 74 5.46 -1.71 -17.38
N ASP A 75 4.78 -2.58 -16.65
CA ASP A 75 3.66 -2.19 -15.79
C ASP A 75 4.16 -1.25 -14.66
N LEU A 76 5.33 -1.54 -14.06
CA LEU A 76 5.99 -0.64 -13.09
C LEU A 76 6.24 0.76 -13.68
N GLY A 77 6.79 0.82 -14.90
CA GLY A 77 7.05 2.10 -15.57
C GLY A 77 5.80 2.93 -15.79
N ASN A 78 4.70 2.28 -16.19
CA ASN A 78 3.41 2.96 -16.39
C ASN A 78 2.86 3.51 -15.07
N ILE A 79 2.87 2.71 -13.99
CA ILE A 79 2.40 3.14 -12.67
C ILE A 79 3.22 4.35 -12.19
N ILE A 80 4.54 4.32 -12.36
CA ILE A 80 5.40 5.47 -12.00
C ILE A 80 4.98 6.73 -12.75
N CYS A 81 4.76 6.66 -14.06
CA CYS A 81 4.37 7.81 -14.86
C CYS A 81 3.02 8.39 -14.42
N ASP A 82 2.01 7.54 -14.29
CA ASP A 82 0.65 7.99 -13.96
C ASP A 82 0.54 8.48 -12.52
N LEU A 83 1.16 7.77 -11.57
CA LEU A 83 1.20 8.19 -10.17
C LEU A 83 1.93 9.51 -10.00
N THR A 84 3.00 9.77 -10.79
CA THR A 84 3.69 11.06 -10.79
C THR A 84 2.73 12.19 -11.17
N GLY A 85 1.95 12.04 -12.24
CA GLY A 85 0.93 13.02 -12.62
C GLY A 85 -0.13 13.24 -11.52
N TYR A 86 -0.55 12.15 -10.86
CA TYR A 86 -1.54 12.22 -9.79
C TYR A 86 -1.02 12.97 -8.55
N ILE A 87 0.22 12.72 -8.11
CA ILE A 87 0.79 13.40 -6.93
C ILE A 87 1.06 14.89 -7.18
N GLU A 88 1.34 15.30 -8.41
CA GLU A 88 1.46 16.73 -8.76
C GLU A 88 0.15 17.47 -8.54
N HIS A 89 -0.98 16.80 -8.77
CA HIS A 89 -2.32 17.35 -8.55
C HIS A 89 -2.71 17.34 -7.06
N VAL A 90 -2.57 16.19 -6.40
CA VAL A 90 -3.01 15.98 -5.01
C VAL A 90 -2.06 16.64 -4.00
N LYS A 91 -0.74 16.58 -4.25
CA LYS A 91 0.34 17.06 -3.37
C LYS A 91 0.24 16.42 -1.98
N PRO A 92 0.36 15.10 -1.85
CA PRO A 92 0.25 14.41 -0.58
C PRO A 92 1.43 14.75 0.34
N ASP A 93 1.20 14.78 1.65
CA ASP A 93 2.24 14.91 2.67
C ASP A 93 2.98 13.59 2.90
N MET A 94 2.32 12.46 2.63
CA MET A 94 2.87 11.12 2.80
C MET A 94 2.22 10.14 1.82
N LEU A 95 3.04 9.21 1.31
CA LEU A 95 2.58 8.01 0.62
C LEU A 95 2.67 6.81 1.56
N VAL A 96 1.66 5.95 1.54
CA VAL A 96 1.65 4.68 2.28
C VAL A 96 1.60 3.54 1.28
N VAL A 97 2.56 2.65 1.38
CA VAL A 97 2.69 1.45 0.54
C VAL A 97 2.72 0.19 1.40
N HIS A 98 2.16 -0.88 0.90
CA HIS A 98 2.06 -2.15 1.61
C HIS A 98 2.74 -3.28 0.83
N GLY A 99 3.53 -4.09 1.53
CA GLY A 99 4.08 -5.35 1.02
C GLY A 99 5.20 -5.17 0.00
N ASP A 100 5.09 -5.90 -1.12
CA ASP A 100 6.21 -6.22 -2.01
C ASP A 100 5.84 -6.24 -3.51
N ARG A 101 4.71 -5.66 -3.87
CA ARG A 101 4.27 -5.59 -5.27
C ARG A 101 4.89 -4.41 -6.01
N ILE A 102 4.84 -4.49 -7.33
CA ILE A 102 5.35 -3.41 -8.21
C ILE A 102 4.59 -2.08 -7.99
N ASP A 103 3.33 -2.14 -7.60
CA ASP A 103 2.52 -0.97 -7.26
C ASP A 103 3.10 -0.25 -6.03
N ALA A 104 3.45 -1.01 -4.99
CA ALA A 104 4.11 -0.50 -3.79
C ALA A 104 5.51 0.04 -4.11
N LEU A 105 6.26 -0.63 -5.00
CA LEU A 105 7.57 -0.16 -5.47
C LEU A 105 7.43 1.15 -6.23
N ALA A 106 6.45 1.26 -7.13
CA ALA A 106 6.17 2.50 -7.85
C ALA A 106 5.90 3.65 -6.87
N GLY A 107 5.05 3.41 -5.88
CA GLY A 107 4.76 4.38 -4.83
C GLY A 107 5.99 4.81 -4.04
N ALA A 108 6.82 3.87 -3.65
CA ALA A 108 8.05 4.16 -2.91
C ALA A 108 9.05 4.99 -3.74
N VAL A 109 9.26 4.62 -5.01
CA VAL A 109 10.12 5.37 -5.95
C VAL A 109 9.59 6.79 -6.17
N VAL A 110 8.31 6.92 -6.51
CA VAL A 110 7.68 8.22 -6.78
C VAL A 110 7.73 9.10 -5.54
N GLY A 111 7.39 8.56 -4.36
CA GLY A 111 7.46 9.32 -3.11
C GLY A 111 8.86 9.84 -2.80
N ALA A 112 9.84 8.94 -2.79
CA ALA A 112 11.22 9.29 -2.46
C ALA A 112 11.83 10.30 -3.44
N LEU A 113 11.65 10.11 -4.75
CA LEU A 113 12.21 10.99 -5.78
C LEU A 113 11.54 12.38 -5.83
N ASN A 114 10.32 12.50 -5.31
CA ASN A 114 9.60 13.78 -5.23
C ASN A 114 9.64 14.41 -3.82
N ASN A 115 10.53 13.92 -2.93
CA ASN A 115 10.68 14.41 -1.55
C ASN A 115 9.37 14.32 -0.72
N ILE A 116 8.53 13.33 -1.00
CA ILE A 116 7.34 13.01 -0.22
C ILE A 116 7.71 11.87 0.73
N LYS A 117 7.29 11.97 1.99
CA LYS A 117 7.54 10.89 2.94
C LYS A 117 6.84 9.60 2.51
N VAL A 118 7.54 8.48 2.63
CA VAL A 118 7.00 7.15 2.34
C VAL A 118 6.95 6.34 3.63
N ALA A 119 5.79 5.76 3.94
CA ALA A 119 5.60 4.76 4.98
C ALA A 119 5.41 3.39 4.33
N HIS A 120 6.19 2.41 4.75
CA HIS A 120 6.15 1.02 4.25
C HIS A 120 5.59 0.09 5.32
N ILE A 121 4.51 -0.61 4.99
CA ILE A 121 3.86 -1.60 5.84
C ILE A 121 4.32 -3.01 5.39
N GLU A 122 4.58 -3.90 6.34
CA GLU A 122 5.08 -5.27 6.12
C GLU A 122 6.46 -5.33 5.45
N GLY A 123 7.33 -4.34 5.70
CA GLY A 123 8.75 -4.42 5.38
C GLY A 123 9.47 -5.49 6.23
N GLY A 124 10.61 -6.00 5.73
CA GLY A 124 11.48 -6.89 6.48
C GLY A 124 11.07 -8.37 6.52
N GLU A 125 9.98 -8.76 5.89
CA GLU A 125 9.60 -10.18 5.73
C GLU A 125 10.41 -10.85 4.62
N LEU A 126 10.56 -12.19 4.70
CA LEU A 126 11.26 -13.02 3.71
C LEU A 126 10.27 -13.85 2.91
N SER A 127 10.48 -13.99 1.62
CA SER A 127 9.62 -14.79 0.73
C SER A 127 10.39 -15.70 -0.23
N GLY A 128 11.70 -15.50 -0.39
CA GLY A 128 12.56 -16.31 -1.26
C GLY A 128 12.27 -16.17 -2.76
N THR A 129 11.53 -15.13 -3.16
CA THR A 129 11.17 -14.82 -4.54
C THR A 129 11.66 -13.42 -4.93
N ILE A 130 11.37 -13.00 -6.17
CA ILE A 130 11.65 -11.61 -6.60
C ILE A 130 10.93 -10.58 -5.72
N ASP A 131 9.78 -10.95 -5.12
CA ASP A 131 9.01 -10.09 -4.25
C ASP A 131 9.82 -9.68 -3.01
N GLU A 132 10.69 -10.56 -2.48
CA GLU A 132 11.61 -10.21 -1.39
C GLU A 132 12.58 -9.09 -1.79
N SER A 133 13.16 -9.17 -2.98
CA SER A 133 14.04 -8.13 -3.49
C SER A 133 13.30 -6.81 -3.67
N ILE A 134 12.07 -6.87 -4.18
CA ILE A 134 11.19 -5.71 -4.31
C ILE A 134 10.88 -5.12 -2.94
N ARG A 135 10.50 -5.94 -1.95
CA ARG A 135 10.23 -5.50 -0.58
C ARG A 135 11.41 -4.75 0.04
N HIS A 136 12.62 -5.29 -0.13
CA HIS A 136 13.82 -4.64 0.39
C HIS A 136 14.14 -3.33 -0.35
N ALA A 137 13.88 -3.26 -1.67
CA ALA A 137 14.00 -2.02 -2.43
C ALA A 137 13.01 -0.95 -1.93
N ILE A 138 11.74 -1.33 -1.71
CA ILE A 138 10.73 -0.43 -1.12
C ILE A 138 11.19 0.09 0.24
N THR A 139 11.71 -0.80 1.10
CA THR A 139 12.27 -0.42 2.40
C THR A 139 13.33 0.66 2.26
N LYS A 140 14.24 0.56 1.27
CA LYS A 140 15.32 1.56 1.06
C LYS A 140 14.82 2.93 0.58
N PHE A 141 13.65 3.02 -0.01
CA PHE A 141 12.99 4.28 -0.37
C PHE A 141 12.10 4.83 0.74
N ALA A 142 11.72 3.99 1.70
CA ALA A 142 10.81 4.38 2.77
C ALA A 142 11.52 5.17 3.90
N HIS A 143 10.76 6.00 4.59
CA HIS A 143 11.23 6.83 5.70
C HIS A 143 10.65 6.35 7.04
N ILE A 144 9.51 5.65 6.98
CA ILE A 144 8.80 5.10 8.14
C ILE A 144 8.50 3.63 7.83
N HIS A 145 8.76 2.75 8.78
CA HIS A 145 8.60 1.32 8.61
C HIS A 145 7.64 0.77 9.67
N MET A 146 6.56 0.17 9.21
CA MET A 146 5.54 -0.48 10.03
C MET A 146 5.65 -1.99 9.82
N VAL A 147 6.27 -2.70 10.76
CA VAL A 147 6.61 -4.11 10.62
C VAL A 147 5.74 -4.99 11.50
N CYS A 148 5.55 -6.27 11.10
CA CYS A 148 4.68 -7.19 11.81
C CYS A 148 5.25 -7.69 13.13
N ASN A 149 6.58 -7.79 13.25
CA ASN A 149 7.24 -8.43 14.40
C ASN A 149 8.68 -7.92 14.61
N ASP A 150 9.26 -8.30 15.73
CA ASP A 150 10.64 -7.91 16.09
C ASP A 150 11.70 -8.53 15.16
N GLU A 151 11.43 -9.66 14.54
CA GLU A 151 12.34 -10.29 13.58
C GLU A 151 12.48 -9.44 12.32
N ALA A 152 11.35 -8.98 11.77
CA ALA A 152 11.32 -8.04 10.66
C ALA A 152 12.01 -6.72 11.03
N LYS A 153 11.74 -6.19 12.23
CA LYS A 153 12.44 -4.99 12.75
C LYS A 153 13.94 -5.17 12.77
N ASN A 154 14.44 -6.28 13.33
CA ASN A 154 15.87 -6.54 13.39
C ASN A 154 16.50 -6.66 12.01
N ARG A 155 15.79 -7.23 11.05
CA ARG A 155 16.24 -7.34 9.66
C ARG A 155 16.35 -5.96 8.99
N LEU A 156 15.39 -5.06 9.23
CA LEU A 156 15.49 -3.69 8.73
C LEU A 156 16.68 -2.93 9.34
N ILE A 157 16.95 -3.12 10.63
CA ILE A 157 18.15 -2.56 11.27
C ILE A 157 19.42 -3.09 10.61
N GLN A 158 19.49 -4.40 10.30
CA GLN A 158 20.61 -4.98 9.56
C GLN A 158 20.75 -4.43 8.15
N LEU A 159 19.64 -4.07 7.49
CA LEU A 159 19.62 -3.38 6.21
C LEU A 159 20.06 -1.90 6.32
N GLY A 160 20.29 -1.40 7.53
CA GLY A 160 20.76 -0.04 7.79
C GLY A 160 19.65 1.01 7.99
N GLU A 161 18.42 0.58 8.28
CA GLU A 161 17.34 1.50 8.60
C GLU A 161 17.44 2.02 10.04
N ASP A 162 17.03 3.26 10.27
CA ASP A 162 17.05 3.88 11.61
C ASP A 162 16.00 3.23 12.51
N ARG A 163 16.46 2.65 13.62
CA ARG A 163 15.60 2.02 14.64
C ARG A 163 14.46 2.90 15.12
N ASN A 164 14.68 4.23 15.17
CA ASN A 164 13.68 5.17 15.66
C ASN A 164 12.51 5.37 14.67
N HIS A 165 12.67 4.94 13.43
CA HIS A 165 11.64 5.01 12.40
C HIS A 165 11.00 3.64 12.09
N ILE A 166 11.30 2.61 12.91
CA ILE A 166 10.74 1.26 12.76
C ILE A 166 9.78 0.96 13.91
N TYR A 167 8.51 0.79 13.58
CA TYR A 167 7.41 0.53 14.51
C TYR A 167 6.90 -0.89 14.33
N VAL A 168 6.87 -1.69 15.41
CA VAL A 168 6.24 -3.01 15.40
C VAL A 168 4.75 -2.81 15.65
N ILE A 169 3.93 -3.05 14.63
CA ILE A 169 2.48 -2.82 14.68
C ILE A 169 1.65 -4.11 14.69
N GLY A 170 2.28 -5.27 14.55
CA GLY A 170 1.56 -6.51 14.29
C GLY A 170 1.14 -6.63 12.82
N SER A 171 0.29 -7.62 12.53
CA SER A 171 -0.28 -7.78 11.19
C SER A 171 -1.71 -7.21 11.15
N PRO A 172 -2.02 -6.30 10.23
CA PRO A 172 -3.38 -5.76 10.07
C PRO A 172 -4.44 -6.84 9.77
N ASP A 173 -4.05 -7.98 9.20
CA ASP A 173 -4.95 -9.12 9.00
C ASP A 173 -5.54 -9.65 10.30
N ILE A 174 -4.76 -9.63 11.38
CA ILE A 174 -5.20 -10.12 12.70
C ILE A 174 -6.31 -9.22 13.23
N ASP A 175 -6.21 -7.91 13.05
CA ASP A 175 -7.25 -6.97 13.48
C ASP A 175 -8.57 -7.25 12.76
N ILE A 176 -8.52 -7.55 11.46
CA ILE A 176 -9.70 -7.92 10.68
C ILE A 176 -10.27 -9.26 11.18
N MET A 177 -9.43 -10.27 11.41
CA MET A 177 -9.86 -11.60 11.87
C MET A 177 -10.50 -11.55 13.26
N LEU A 178 -10.04 -10.65 14.13
CA LEU A 178 -10.56 -10.46 15.47
C LEU A 178 -11.75 -9.50 15.53
N SER A 179 -12.04 -8.80 14.42
CA SER A 179 -13.18 -7.89 14.36
C SER A 179 -14.50 -8.63 14.35
N ASN A 180 -15.54 -8.07 14.98
CA ASN A 180 -16.90 -8.57 14.94
C ASN A 180 -17.62 -8.32 13.58
N THR A 181 -16.90 -7.82 12.59
CA THR A 181 -17.44 -7.45 11.27
C THR A 181 -17.36 -8.57 10.23
N LEU A 182 -16.72 -9.69 10.57
CA LEU A 182 -16.66 -10.85 9.67
C LEU A 182 -18.06 -11.45 9.49
N PRO A 183 -18.47 -11.74 8.24
CA PRO A 183 -19.73 -12.42 7.97
C PRO A 183 -19.75 -13.79 8.65
N SER A 184 -20.93 -14.18 9.16
CA SER A 184 -21.08 -15.51 9.75
C SER A 184 -20.98 -16.59 8.67
N LEU A 185 -20.65 -17.84 9.07
CA LEU A 185 -20.63 -18.99 8.16
C LEU A 185 -21.98 -19.22 7.43
N LYS A 186 -23.07 -18.62 7.93
CA LYS A 186 -24.39 -18.69 7.28
C LYS A 186 -24.53 -17.67 6.16
N ASP A 187 -23.82 -16.56 6.24
CA ASP A 187 -23.87 -15.47 5.25
C ASP A 187 -22.92 -15.72 4.07
N THR A 188 -22.06 -16.74 4.19
CA THR A 188 -21.05 -17.10 3.15
C THR A 188 -21.47 -18.29 2.27
N LYS A 189 -22.72 -18.77 2.37
CA LYS A 189 -23.23 -19.90 1.54
C LYS A 189 -24.10 -19.40 0.40
#